data_989303c54d582cac825cf64485fe45ac
#
_entry.id   989303c54d582cac825cf64485fe45ac
#
_cell.length_a   1.000
_cell.length_b   1.000
_cell.length_c   1.000
_cell.angle_alpha   90.00
_cell.angle_beta   90.00
_cell.angle_gamma   90.00
#
_symmetry.space_group_name_H-M   'P 1'
#
loop_
_entity.id
_entity.type
_entity.pdbx_description
1 polymer ?
#
loop_
_entity_poly.entity_id
_entity_poly.type
_entity_poly.pdbx_seq_one_letter_code
_entity_poly.pdbx_strand_id
1 'polypeptide(L)'
;MTERNEKRILRISFLSGLAFAIADFIFSIYSRSHSALTDAVYDMSELVFIALLLFLTPLFHKPMSEKHPYGYFQVESIFVIIKGVMMLSVTFGISADVIGSALTGGNPVNNVQVALFQLSLGAASIVIFTIMKRFSKNTSSPTITTELLGWKLDIIYSLGMALAFLLSLTLERHPGHLSVLS
;
A
#
# COMPACT_ATOMS: atom_id res chain seq x y z
N MET A 1 6.73 -26.18 3.57
CA MET A 1 6.99 -24.77 3.25
C MET A 1 8.38 -24.41 3.68
N THR A 2 9.15 -23.71 2.88
CA THR A 2 10.50 -23.31 3.31
C THR A 2 10.41 -21.88 3.85
N GLU A 3 10.60 -21.70 5.17
CA GLU A 3 10.81 -20.43 5.87
C GLU A 3 11.67 -19.45 5.05
N ARG A 4 12.65 -19.99 4.33
CA ARG A 4 13.56 -19.26 3.47
C ARG A 4 12.86 -18.52 2.33
N ASN A 5 11.84 -19.13 1.71
CA ASN A 5 11.10 -18.50 0.61
C ASN A 5 10.18 -17.40 1.13
N GLU A 6 9.53 -17.61 2.26
CA GLU A 6 8.68 -16.62 2.90
C GLU A 6 9.48 -15.39 3.31
N LYS A 7 10.60 -15.57 4.00
CA LYS A 7 11.53 -14.47 4.31
C LYS A 7 12.03 -13.73 3.09
N ARG A 8 12.25 -14.43 1.97
CA ARG A 8 12.67 -13.78 0.73
C ARG A 8 11.58 -12.88 0.17
N ILE A 9 10.34 -13.35 0.13
CA ILE A 9 9.19 -12.57 -0.35
C ILE A 9 8.96 -11.36 0.54
N LEU A 10 8.95 -11.53 1.88
CA LEU A 10 8.81 -10.43 2.82
C LEU A 10 9.96 -9.41 2.73
N ARG A 11 11.19 -9.85 2.47
CA ARG A 11 12.32 -8.93 2.23
C ARG A 11 12.13 -8.10 0.95
N ILE A 12 11.63 -8.73 -0.12
CA ILE A 12 11.31 -8.00 -1.36
C ILE A 12 10.24 -6.97 -1.07
N SER A 13 9.16 -7.35 -0.37
CA SER A 13 8.10 -6.44 0.03
C SER A 13 8.63 -5.28 0.89
N PHE A 14 9.44 -5.59 1.90
CA PHE A 14 10.03 -4.57 2.79
C PHE A 14 10.93 -3.58 2.04
N LEU A 15 11.85 -4.07 1.21
CA LEU A 15 12.77 -3.20 0.46
C LEU A 15 12.03 -2.35 -0.57
N SER A 16 11.03 -2.92 -1.22
CA SER A 16 10.19 -2.18 -2.17
C SER A 16 9.32 -1.14 -1.47
N GLY A 17 8.67 -1.49 -0.37
CA GLY A 17 7.89 -0.56 0.45
C GLY A 17 8.76 0.57 1.01
N LEU A 18 9.99 0.26 1.44
CA LEU A 18 10.94 1.30 1.89
C LEU A 18 11.28 2.28 0.77
N ALA A 19 11.50 1.77 -0.44
CA ALA A 19 11.77 2.63 -1.60
C ALA A 19 10.56 3.52 -1.92
N PHE A 20 9.34 3.00 -1.81
CA PHE A 20 8.09 3.76 -2.01
C PHE A 20 7.94 4.83 -0.94
N ALA A 21 8.02 4.47 0.35
CA ALA A 21 7.92 5.43 1.45
C ALA A 21 8.92 6.59 1.32
N ILE A 22 10.16 6.30 0.88
CA ILE A 22 11.16 7.34 0.61
C ILE A 22 10.74 8.20 -0.60
N ALA A 23 10.25 7.59 -1.67
CA ALA A 23 9.81 8.31 -2.87
C ALA A 23 8.62 9.23 -2.55
N ASP A 24 7.62 8.74 -1.82
CA ASP A 24 6.46 9.51 -1.39
C ASP A 24 6.85 10.65 -0.46
N PHE A 25 7.76 10.41 0.48
CA PHE A 25 8.25 11.44 1.38
C PHE A 25 9.00 12.55 0.62
N ILE A 26 9.89 12.20 -0.31
CA ILE A 26 10.61 13.16 -1.14
C ILE A 26 9.62 13.94 -2.01
N PHE A 27 8.67 13.24 -2.64
CA PHE A 27 7.66 13.86 -3.48
C PHE A 27 6.73 14.79 -2.68
N SER A 28 6.36 14.44 -1.45
CA SER A 28 5.52 15.28 -0.58
C SER A 28 6.19 16.62 -0.25
N ILE A 29 7.50 16.61 0.02
CA ILE A 29 8.29 17.82 0.26
C ILE A 29 8.36 18.69 -1.00
N TYR A 30 8.61 18.05 -2.15
CA TYR A 30 8.74 18.75 -3.42
C TYR A 30 7.43 19.37 -3.90
N SER A 31 6.34 18.59 -3.84
CA SER A 31 5.01 19.00 -4.31
C SER A 31 4.22 19.83 -3.29
N ARG A 32 4.70 19.89 -2.03
CA ARG A 32 3.96 20.46 -0.88
C ARG A 32 2.56 19.87 -0.74
N SER A 33 2.37 18.62 -1.16
CA SER A 33 1.10 17.91 -1.13
C SER A 33 0.89 17.26 0.23
N HIS A 34 -0.19 17.64 0.91
CA HIS A 34 -0.61 17.00 2.17
C HIS A 34 -0.97 15.53 1.95
N SER A 35 -1.62 15.20 0.84
CA SER A 35 -1.98 13.81 0.50
C SER A 35 -0.75 12.93 0.35
N ALA A 36 0.30 13.39 -0.37
CA ALA A 36 1.53 12.63 -0.52
C ALA A 36 2.28 12.44 0.83
N LEU A 37 2.18 13.41 1.75
CA LEU A 37 2.72 13.24 3.10
C LEU A 37 1.95 12.18 3.88
N THR A 38 0.63 12.17 3.74
CA THR A 38 -0.23 11.18 4.38
C THR A 38 0.09 9.78 3.86
N ASP A 39 0.24 9.61 2.54
CA ASP A 39 0.66 8.35 1.92
C ASP A 39 2.01 7.88 2.48
N ALA A 40 3.02 8.75 2.55
CA ALA A 40 4.32 8.43 3.11
C ALA A 40 4.25 7.95 4.58
N VAL A 41 3.39 8.54 5.39
CA VAL A 41 3.19 8.12 6.79
C VAL A 41 2.53 6.74 6.86
N TYR A 42 1.58 6.45 5.97
CA TYR A 42 0.94 5.14 5.89
C TYR A 42 1.92 4.06 5.44
N ASP A 43 2.72 4.32 4.42
CA ASP A 43 3.76 3.41 3.95
C ASP A 43 4.79 3.10 5.05
N MET A 44 5.22 4.10 5.80
CA MET A 44 6.08 3.91 6.97
C MET A 44 5.44 3.01 8.02
N SER A 45 4.14 3.16 8.28
CA SER A 45 3.40 2.31 9.21
C SER A 45 3.32 0.86 8.72
N GLU A 46 3.12 0.66 7.42
CA GLU A 46 3.13 -0.68 6.82
C GLU A 46 4.51 -1.33 6.90
N LEU A 47 5.59 -0.57 6.67
CA LEU A 47 6.96 -1.05 6.81
C LEU A 47 7.27 -1.58 8.21
N VAL A 48 6.82 -0.89 9.26
CA VAL A 48 6.97 -1.36 10.65
C VAL A 48 6.30 -2.73 10.80
N PHE A 49 5.13 -2.90 10.20
CA PHE A 49 4.40 -4.16 10.26
C PHE A 49 5.10 -5.29 9.50
N ILE A 50 5.62 -5.02 8.29
CA ILE A 50 6.39 -6.00 7.51
C ILE A 50 7.70 -6.36 8.21
N ALA A 51 8.37 -5.40 8.84
CA ALA A 51 9.57 -5.66 9.64
C ALA A 51 9.27 -6.61 10.81
N LEU A 52 8.15 -6.39 11.49
CA LEU A 52 7.70 -7.26 12.58
C LEU A 52 7.37 -8.67 12.08
N LEU A 53 6.71 -8.80 10.93
CA LEU A 53 6.45 -10.10 10.30
C LEU A 53 7.75 -10.83 9.93
N LEU A 54 8.73 -10.11 9.37
CA LEU A 54 10.06 -10.67 9.08
C LEU A 54 10.75 -11.21 10.33
N PHE A 55 10.62 -10.50 11.44
CA PHE A 55 11.18 -10.91 12.72
C PHE A 55 10.47 -12.16 13.28
N LEU A 56 9.14 -12.22 13.11
CA LEU A 56 8.32 -13.32 13.64
C LEU A 56 8.24 -14.54 12.72
N THR A 57 8.61 -14.43 11.45
CA THR A 57 8.58 -15.57 10.50
C THR A 57 9.27 -16.85 11.04
N PRO A 58 10.45 -16.80 11.71
CA PRO A 58 11.04 -18.00 12.28
C PRO A 58 10.18 -18.63 13.38
N LEU A 59 9.39 -17.83 14.10
CA LEU A 59 8.49 -18.31 15.14
C LEU A 59 7.34 -19.11 14.55
N PHE A 60 6.77 -18.66 13.43
CA PHE A 60 5.65 -19.34 12.77
C PHE A 60 6.02 -20.74 12.25
N HIS A 61 7.31 -20.95 11.95
CA HIS A 61 7.83 -22.23 11.46
C HIS A 61 8.34 -23.16 12.56
N LYS A 62 8.22 -22.78 13.84
CA LYS A 62 8.61 -23.69 14.93
C LYS A 62 7.66 -24.89 15.01
N PRO A 63 8.20 -26.10 15.21
CA PRO A 63 7.38 -27.29 15.35
C PRO A 63 6.49 -27.22 16.58
N MET A 64 5.38 -27.95 16.54
CA MET A 64 4.50 -28.14 17.68
C MET A 64 5.29 -28.75 18.86
N SER A 65 4.98 -28.31 20.05
CA SER A 65 5.57 -28.82 21.30
C SER A 65 4.46 -29.09 22.31
N GLU A 66 4.78 -29.84 23.38
CA GLU A 66 3.82 -30.13 24.46
C GLU A 66 3.22 -28.84 25.07
N LYS A 67 4.00 -27.78 25.13
CA LYS A 67 3.52 -26.44 25.62
C LYS A 67 2.71 -25.67 24.57
N HIS A 68 2.88 -25.98 23.29
CA HIS A 68 2.20 -25.31 22.18
C HIS A 68 1.67 -26.36 21.20
N PRO A 69 0.60 -27.09 21.56
CA PRO A 69 0.09 -28.21 20.76
C PRO A 69 -0.46 -27.79 19.39
N TYR A 70 -0.87 -26.53 19.24
CA TYR A 70 -1.33 -25.97 17.98
C TYR A 70 -0.24 -25.21 17.21
N GLY A 71 1.01 -25.26 17.67
CA GLY A 71 2.11 -24.49 17.13
C GLY A 71 1.88 -22.98 17.25
N TYR A 72 2.47 -22.21 16.35
CA TYR A 72 2.35 -20.74 16.33
C TYR A 72 1.44 -20.21 15.21
N PHE A 73 0.65 -21.08 14.57
CA PHE A 73 -0.28 -20.71 13.51
C PHE A 73 -1.32 -19.68 13.97
N GLN A 74 -1.74 -19.76 15.24
CA GLN A 74 -2.66 -18.79 15.81
C GLN A 74 -2.04 -17.38 15.88
N VAL A 75 -0.73 -17.31 16.18
CA VAL A 75 -0.01 -16.02 16.21
C VAL A 75 0.04 -15.42 14.80
N GLU A 76 0.37 -16.21 13.78
CA GLU A 76 0.34 -15.77 12.39
C GLU A 76 -1.06 -15.23 12.01
N SER A 77 -2.12 -15.96 12.36
CA SER A 77 -3.50 -15.54 12.07
C SER A 77 -3.87 -14.23 12.73
N ILE A 78 -3.46 -14.01 13.99
CA ILE A 78 -3.68 -12.74 14.71
C ILE A 78 -2.96 -11.59 13.98
N PHE A 79 -1.72 -11.79 13.54
CA PHE A 79 -0.99 -10.77 12.80
C PHE A 79 -1.66 -10.42 11.46
N VAL A 80 -2.17 -11.42 10.75
CA VAL A 80 -2.94 -11.20 9.50
C VAL A 80 -4.21 -10.39 9.77
N ILE A 81 -4.92 -10.67 10.86
CA ILE A 81 -6.11 -9.90 11.26
C ILE A 81 -5.73 -8.46 11.60
N ILE A 82 -4.67 -8.25 12.39
CA ILE A 82 -4.19 -6.90 12.75
C ILE A 82 -3.82 -6.12 11.48
N LYS A 83 -3.10 -6.73 10.53
CA LYS A 83 -2.79 -6.11 9.24
C LYS A 83 -4.05 -5.76 8.46
N GLY A 84 -5.04 -6.64 8.43
CA GLY A 84 -6.33 -6.37 7.77
C GLY A 84 -7.06 -5.17 8.39
N VAL A 85 -7.11 -5.08 9.72
CA VAL A 85 -7.70 -3.94 10.43
C VAL A 85 -6.92 -2.65 10.14
N MET A 86 -5.59 -2.72 10.11
CA MET A 86 -4.74 -1.59 9.76
C MET A 86 -5.01 -1.09 8.33
N MET A 87 -5.08 -1.99 7.35
CA MET A 87 -5.43 -1.65 5.96
C MET A 87 -6.81 -0.98 5.84
N LEU A 88 -7.81 -1.49 6.55
CA LEU A 88 -9.13 -0.86 6.60
C LEU A 88 -9.07 0.54 7.22
N SER A 89 -8.36 0.72 8.32
CA SER A 89 -8.19 2.01 8.99
C SER A 89 -7.53 3.04 8.08
N VAL A 90 -6.48 2.64 7.35
CA VAL A 90 -5.81 3.45 6.33
C VAL A 90 -6.78 3.85 5.23
N THR A 91 -7.53 2.90 4.68
CA THR A 91 -8.53 3.16 3.62
C THR A 91 -9.58 4.17 4.07
N PHE A 92 -10.09 4.05 5.29
CA PHE A 92 -11.03 5.01 5.86
C PHE A 92 -10.38 6.37 6.08
N GLY A 93 -9.14 6.42 6.58
CA GLY A 93 -8.39 7.66 6.80
C GLY A 93 -8.18 8.43 5.50
N ILE A 94 -7.70 7.77 4.45
CA ILE A 94 -7.49 8.36 3.12
C ILE A 94 -8.83 8.83 2.54
N SER A 95 -9.90 8.02 2.66
CA SER A 95 -11.22 8.40 2.16
C SER A 95 -11.75 9.67 2.84
N ALA A 96 -11.57 9.78 4.16
CA ALA A 96 -11.96 10.95 4.92
C ALA A 96 -11.14 12.20 4.53
N ASP A 97 -9.82 12.05 4.31
CA ASP A 97 -8.95 13.13 3.87
C ASP A 97 -9.33 13.64 2.47
N VAL A 98 -9.60 12.72 1.52
CA VAL A 98 -10.06 13.06 0.17
C VAL A 98 -11.39 13.81 0.20
N ILE A 99 -12.37 13.32 0.98
CA ILE A 99 -13.66 13.98 1.13
C ILE A 99 -13.49 15.36 1.78
N GLY A 100 -12.70 15.46 2.85
CA GLY A 100 -12.40 16.72 3.52
C GLY A 100 -11.76 17.74 2.58
N SER A 101 -10.76 17.32 1.81
CA SER A 101 -10.09 18.17 0.82
C SER A 101 -11.06 18.63 -0.29
N ALA A 102 -11.93 17.74 -0.76
CA ALA A 102 -12.94 18.09 -1.77
C ALA A 102 -13.92 19.16 -1.26
N LEU A 103 -14.35 19.06 0.01
CA LEU A 103 -15.28 20.00 0.65
C LEU A 103 -14.65 21.39 0.94
N THR A 104 -13.33 21.44 1.14
CA THR A 104 -12.59 22.69 1.44
C THR A 104 -12.01 23.37 0.21
N GLY A 105 -12.32 22.88 -1.00
CA GLY A 105 -11.84 23.45 -2.26
C GLY A 105 -10.47 22.96 -2.72
N GLY A 106 -9.94 21.91 -2.05
CA GLY A 106 -8.69 21.25 -2.41
C GLY A 106 -7.42 22.07 -2.14
N ASN A 107 -6.28 21.42 -2.20
CA ASN A 107 -4.98 22.11 -2.19
C ASN A 107 -4.52 22.36 -3.62
N PRO A 108 -3.96 23.54 -3.94
CA PRO A 108 -3.40 23.81 -5.26
C PRO A 108 -2.15 22.96 -5.48
N VAL A 109 -2.32 21.82 -6.12
CA VAL A 109 -1.22 20.91 -6.51
C VAL A 109 -1.12 20.88 -8.03
N ASN A 110 0.06 20.59 -8.54
CA ASN A 110 0.22 20.39 -9.98
C ASN A 110 -0.33 18.99 -10.35
N ASN A 111 -1.56 18.97 -10.85
CA ASN A 111 -2.30 17.74 -11.19
C ASN A 111 -1.51 16.82 -12.14
N VAL A 112 -0.74 17.38 -13.07
CA VAL A 112 0.09 16.60 -14.01
C VAL A 112 1.23 15.89 -13.28
N GLN A 113 1.92 16.59 -12.36
CA GLN A 113 3.02 16.00 -11.61
C GLN A 113 2.54 14.88 -10.70
N VAL A 114 1.42 15.08 -10.01
CA VAL A 114 0.84 14.04 -9.14
C VAL A 114 0.39 12.83 -9.98
N ALA A 115 -0.29 13.06 -11.11
CA ALA A 115 -0.72 11.97 -12.00
C ALA A 115 0.47 11.15 -12.54
N LEU A 116 1.54 11.80 -13.00
CA LEU A 116 2.73 11.12 -13.49
C LEU A 116 3.45 10.35 -12.38
N PHE A 117 3.54 10.92 -11.19
CA PHE A 117 4.12 10.26 -10.03
C PHE A 117 3.32 9.01 -9.66
N GLN A 118 2.01 9.11 -9.53
CA GLN A 118 1.12 7.98 -9.23
C GLN A 118 1.14 6.89 -10.33
N LEU A 119 1.23 7.27 -11.60
CA LEU A 119 1.42 6.31 -12.69
C LEU A 119 2.75 5.56 -12.56
N SER A 120 3.83 6.23 -12.17
CA SER A 120 5.13 5.60 -11.97
C SER A 120 5.11 4.61 -10.79
N LEU A 121 4.47 4.97 -9.68
CA LEU A 121 4.28 4.09 -8.52
C LEU A 121 3.40 2.88 -8.89
N GLY A 122 2.28 3.10 -9.58
CA GLY A 122 1.42 2.03 -10.05
C GLY A 122 2.13 1.03 -10.97
N ALA A 123 2.95 1.52 -11.90
CA ALA A 123 3.75 0.68 -12.76
C ALA A 123 4.80 -0.13 -11.98
N ALA A 124 5.48 0.49 -11.01
CA ALA A 124 6.44 -0.18 -10.14
C ALA A 124 5.73 -1.23 -9.26
N SER A 125 4.55 -0.93 -8.70
CA SER A 125 3.74 -1.88 -7.91
C SER A 125 3.34 -3.11 -8.74
N ILE A 126 2.98 -2.95 -10.02
CA ILE A 126 2.68 -4.07 -10.92
C ILE A 126 3.90 -4.98 -11.07
N VAL A 127 5.08 -4.40 -11.25
CA VAL A 127 6.34 -5.17 -11.39
C VAL A 127 6.62 -5.95 -10.10
N ILE A 128 6.56 -5.29 -8.94
CA ILE A 128 6.81 -5.90 -7.63
C ILE A 128 5.80 -7.01 -7.36
N PHE A 129 4.50 -6.73 -7.54
CA PHE A 129 3.43 -7.72 -7.40
C PHE A 129 3.68 -8.96 -8.27
N THR A 130 4.07 -8.76 -9.53
CA THR A 130 4.33 -9.85 -10.49
C THR A 130 5.52 -10.70 -10.02
N ILE A 131 6.60 -10.05 -9.56
CA ILE A 131 7.77 -10.72 -9.01
C ILE A 131 7.38 -11.54 -7.78
N MET A 132 6.70 -10.93 -6.81
CA MET A 132 6.28 -11.60 -5.58
C MET A 132 5.33 -12.77 -5.87
N LYS A 133 4.35 -12.58 -6.74
CA LYS A 133 3.42 -13.63 -7.18
C LYS A 133 4.14 -14.81 -7.84
N ARG A 134 5.19 -14.54 -8.60
CA ARG A 134 6.00 -15.59 -9.24
C ARG A 134 6.77 -16.41 -8.20
N PHE A 135 7.31 -15.77 -7.17
CA PHE A 135 8.00 -16.46 -6.07
C PHE A 135 7.05 -17.16 -5.10
N SER A 136 5.80 -16.71 -5.01
CA SER A 136 4.80 -17.27 -4.10
C SER A 136 4.07 -18.50 -4.65
N LYS A 137 4.26 -18.88 -5.92
CA LYS A 137 3.51 -19.98 -6.58
C LYS A 137 3.47 -21.30 -5.79
N ASN A 138 4.50 -21.57 -4.99
CA ASN A 138 4.62 -22.79 -4.18
C ASN A 138 4.52 -22.49 -2.67
N THR A 139 3.98 -21.33 -2.31
CA THR A 139 3.96 -20.85 -0.92
C THR A 139 2.53 -20.41 -0.57
N SER A 140 1.85 -21.22 0.27
CA SER A 140 0.48 -20.94 0.74
C SER A 140 0.52 -20.50 2.20
N SER A 141 1.12 -19.31 2.49
CA SER A 141 1.08 -18.70 3.82
C SER A 141 0.01 -17.60 3.84
N PRO A 142 -0.81 -17.51 4.91
CA PRO A 142 -1.71 -16.39 5.12
C PRO A 142 -0.99 -15.05 5.05
N THR A 143 0.19 -14.96 5.64
CA THR A 143 1.08 -13.79 5.62
C THR A 143 1.40 -13.36 4.19
N ILE A 144 1.86 -14.30 3.33
CA ILE A 144 2.20 -13.98 1.93
C ILE A 144 0.97 -13.59 1.12
N THR A 145 -0.17 -14.24 1.37
CA THR A 145 -1.43 -13.89 0.70
C THR A 145 -1.85 -12.46 1.02
N THR A 146 -1.70 -12.06 2.28
CA THR A 146 -2.03 -10.71 2.75
C THR A 146 -1.08 -9.66 2.17
N GLU A 147 0.24 -9.98 2.07
CA GLU A 147 1.20 -9.10 1.40
C GLU A 147 0.87 -8.89 -0.08
N LEU A 148 0.56 -9.97 -0.80
CA LEU A 148 0.14 -9.86 -2.20
C LEU A 148 -1.16 -9.07 -2.37
N LEU A 149 -2.09 -9.16 -1.40
CA LEU A 149 -3.30 -8.34 -1.40
C LEU A 149 -2.94 -6.86 -1.21
N GLY A 150 -2.02 -6.53 -0.30
CA GLY A 150 -1.51 -5.16 -0.11
C GLY A 150 -1.03 -4.57 -1.43
N TRP A 151 -0.06 -5.21 -2.07
CA TRP A 151 0.48 -4.75 -3.36
C TRP A 151 -0.57 -4.64 -4.47
N LYS A 152 -1.61 -5.50 -4.44
CA LYS A 152 -2.74 -5.38 -5.38
C LYS A 152 -3.58 -4.15 -5.08
N LEU A 153 -3.80 -3.81 -3.82
CA LEU A 153 -4.51 -2.59 -3.42
C LEU A 153 -3.72 -1.34 -3.79
N ASP A 154 -2.39 -1.34 -3.63
CA ASP A 154 -1.52 -0.24 -4.04
C ASP A 154 -1.61 0.03 -5.54
N ILE A 155 -1.65 -1.03 -6.37
CA ILE A 155 -1.87 -0.89 -7.82
C ILE A 155 -3.22 -0.18 -8.09
N ILE A 156 -4.29 -0.65 -7.46
CA ILE A 156 -5.63 -0.10 -7.65
C ILE A 156 -5.69 1.35 -7.20
N TYR A 157 -5.09 1.66 -6.05
CA TYR A 157 -5.02 3.00 -5.48
C TYR A 157 -4.24 3.95 -6.39
N SER A 158 -3.00 3.61 -6.75
CA SER A 158 -2.14 4.47 -7.57
C SER A 158 -2.74 4.74 -8.96
N LEU A 159 -3.31 3.72 -9.61
CA LEU A 159 -3.97 3.90 -10.90
C LEU A 159 -5.27 4.70 -10.77
N GLY A 160 -6.04 4.48 -9.71
CA GLY A 160 -7.25 5.25 -9.42
C GLY A 160 -6.96 6.72 -9.20
N MET A 161 -5.93 7.04 -8.40
CA MET A 161 -5.47 8.41 -8.16
C MET A 161 -4.97 9.06 -9.45
N ALA A 162 -4.16 8.35 -10.23
CA ALA A 162 -3.68 8.87 -11.52
C ALA A 162 -4.86 9.22 -12.46
N LEU A 163 -5.85 8.36 -12.56
CA LEU A 163 -7.06 8.61 -13.35
C LEU A 163 -7.84 9.81 -12.82
N ALA A 164 -8.02 9.95 -11.51
CA ALA A 164 -8.72 11.07 -10.90
C ALA A 164 -8.05 12.41 -11.24
N PHE A 165 -6.71 12.49 -11.11
CA PHE A 165 -5.96 13.69 -11.47
C PHE A 165 -5.98 14.00 -12.97
N LEU A 166 -5.92 12.97 -13.82
CA LEU A 166 -6.06 13.17 -15.28
C LEU A 166 -7.45 13.65 -15.67
N LEU A 167 -8.51 13.16 -15.03
CA LEU A 167 -9.87 13.63 -15.25
C LEU A 167 -10.04 15.09 -14.81
N SER A 168 -9.45 15.50 -13.69
CA SER A 168 -9.50 16.89 -13.23
C SER A 168 -8.91 17.84 -14.27
N LEU A 169 -7.82 17.45 -14.95
CA LEU A 169 -7.22 18.25 -16.03
C LEU A 169 -8.15 18.44 -17.23
N THR A 170 -8.98 17.43 -17.55
CA THR A 170 -9.94 17.54 -18.65
C THR A 170 -11.10 18.46 -18.30
N LEU A 171 -11.55 18.43 -17.03
CA LEU A 171 -12.61 19.30 -16.54
C LEU A 171 -12.16 20.77 -16.44
N GLU A 172 -10.93 21.04 -16.03
CA GLU A 172 -10.36 22.39 -16.01
C GLU A 172 -10.25 23.00 -17.43
N ARG A 173 -10.02 22.18 -18.45
CA ARG A 173 -9.93 22.61 -19.86
C ARG A 173 -11.29 22.93 -20.50
N HIS A 174 -12.39 22.42 -19.92
CA HIS A 174 -13.75 22.63 -20.42
C HIS A 174 -14.69 23.17 -19.34
N PRO A 175 -14.53 24.42 -18.88
CA PRO A 175 -15.38 24.99 -17.83
C PRO A 175 -16.86 25.18 -18.24
N GLY A 176 -17.18 24.98 -19.53
CA GLY A 176 -18.53 25.22 -20.07
C GLY A 176 -19.58 24.14 -19.76
N HIS A 177 -19.22 22.98 -19.23
CA HIS A 177 -20.20 21.91 -18.95
C HIS A 177 -20.78 21.94 -17.53
N LEU A 178 -20.22 22.70 -16.61
CA LEU A 178 -20.73 22.82 -15.23
C LEU A 178 -21.86 23.88 -15.09
N SER A 179 -22.06 24.72 -16.07
CA SER A 179 -23.15 25.74 -16.08
C SER A 179 -24.52 25.19 -16.46
N VAL A 180 -24.64 23.89 -16.77
CA VAL A 180 -25.91 23.23 -17.15
C VAL A 180 -26.59 22.54 -15.96
N LEU A 181 -25.94 22.47 -14.81
CA LEU A 181 -26.45 21.82 -13.59
C LEU A 181 -26.69 22.77 -12.41
N SER A 182 -26.63 24.07 -12.63
CA SER A 182 -27.01 25.10 -11.64
C SER A 182 -28.41 25.63 -11.88
#